data_ddc3c279e2d98e2cc002b86ff0ebe65c
#
_entry.id   ddc3c279e2d98e2cc002b86ff0ebe65c
#
_cell.length_a   1.000
_cell.length_b   1.000
_cell.length_c   1.000
_cell.angle_alpha   90.00
_cell.angle_beta   90.00
_cell.angle_gamma   90.00
#
_symmetry.space_group_name_H-M   'P 1'
#
loop_
_entity.id
_entity.type
_entity.pdbx_description
1 polymer ?
#
loop_
_entity_poly.entity_id
_entity_poly.type
_entity_poly.pdbx_seq_one_letter_code
_entity_poly.pdbx_strand_id
1 'polypeptide(L)'
;QFVLLLIDNLDAITHLDEQTQQNLRWLLLRGPSRRIWPFITLNTKNAVEHKEWLEFFRTRLFGFTENPEEAYLLTGHSTLDHLQAGTEFAMRESGKLLRFWLPSIYK
;
A
#
# COMPACT_ATOMS: atom_id res chain seq x y z
N GLN A 1 -1.23 -20.10 14.28
CA GLN A 1 0.09 -19.51 13.97
C GLN A 1 0.08 -18.83 12.62
N PHE A 2 0.63 -17.65 12.53
CA PHE A 2 0.72 -16.90 11.29
C PHE A 2 2.03 -16.11 11.23
N VAL A 3 2.39 -15.67 10.03
CA VAL A 3 3.61 -14.91 9.80
C VAL A 3 3.24 -13.54 9.20
N LEU A 4 3.85 -12.49 9.72
CA LEU A 4 3.76 -11.15 9.14
C LEU A 4 5.03 -10.89 8.34
N LEU A 5 4.86 -10.53 7.07
CA LEU A 5 5.97 -10.13 6.21
C LEU A 5 5.89 -8.62 6.02
N LEU A 6 6.87 -7.91 6.55
CA LEU A 6 6.91 -6.44 6.46
C LEU A 6 7.95 -6.00 5.45
N ILE A 7 7.56 -5.21 4.47
CA ILE A 7 8.45 -4.66 3.45
C ILE A 7 8.37 -3.14 3.50
N ASP A 8 9.39 -2.53 4.00
CA ASP A 8 9.53 -1.09 4.05
C ASP A 8 10.78 -0.71 3.27
N ASN A 9 10.67 -0.33 2.11
CA ASN A 9 9.57 0.17 1.28
C ASN A 9 9.57 -0.63 -0.02
N LEU A 10 8.47 -0.60 -0.77
CA LEU A 10 8.32 -1.40 -1.99
C LEU A 10 9.38 -1.11 -3.06
N ASP A 11 9.97 0.09 -3.06
CA ASP A 11 11.06 0.42 -3.97
C ASP A 11 12.23 -0.55 -3.88
N ALA A 12 12.42 -1.21 -2.74
CA ALA A 12 13.49 -2.19 -2.58
C ALA A 12 13.38 -3.35 -3.58
N ILE A 13 12.17 -3.60 -4.11
CA ILE A 13 11.95 -4.68 -5.07
C ILE A 13 12.75 -4.45 -6.36
N THR A 14 12.97 -3.20 -6.76
CA THR A 14 13.73 -2.89 -7.98
C THR A 14 15.18 -3.35 -7.89
N HIS A 15 15.69 -3.56 -6.68
CA HIS A 15 17.06 -4.01 -6.46
C HIS A 15 17.18 -5.53 -6.37
N LEU A 16 16.08 -6.25 -6.45
CA LEU A 16 16.08 -7.71 -6.41
C LEU A 16 16.28 -8.27 -7.83
N ASP A 17 16.92 -9.42 -7.91
CA ASP A 17 17.03 -10.12 -9.18
C ASP A 17 15.64 -10.65 -9.61
N GLU A 18 15.55 -11.07 -10.87
CA GLU A 18 14.28 -11.52 -11.42
C GLU A 18 13.73 -12.75 -10.70
N GLN A 19 14.59 -13.69 -10.36
CA GLN A 19 14.15 -14.89 -9.66
C GLN A 19 13.59 -14.57 -8.28
N THR A 20 14.23 -13.67 -7.55
CA THR A 20 13.76 -13.23 -6.24
C THR A 20 12.44 -12.49 -6.35
N GLN A 21 12.26 -11.65 -7.39
CA GLN A 21 11.01 -10.97 -7.63
C GLN A 21 9.87 -11.96 -7.92
N GLN A 22 10.13 -13.01 -8.69
CA GLN A 22 9.12 -14.03 -8.95
C GLN A 22 8.76 -14.80 -7.70
N ASN A 23 9.74 -15.11 -6.86
CA ASN A 23 9.49 -15.76 -5.57
C ASN A 23 8.61 -14.88 -4.69
N LEU A 24 8.85 -13.57 -4.68
CA LEU A 24 8.03 -12.64 -3.92
C LEU A 24 6.61 -12.57 -4.47
N ARG A 25 6.42 -12.55 -5.79
CA ARG A 25 5.09 -12.58 -6.39
C ARG A 25 4.31 -13.81 -5.97
N TRP A 26 4.97 -14.97 -5.99
CA TRP A 26 4.35 -16.20 -5.54
C TRP A 26 3.92 -16.09 -4.08
N LEU A 27 4.77 -15.53 -3.24
CA LEU A 27 4.49 -15.37 -1.82
C LEU A 27 3.31 -14.42 -1.58
N LEU A 28 3.24 -13.30 -2.32
CA LEU A 28 2.14 -12.36 -2.22
C LEU A 28 0.81 -12.97 -2.68
N LEU A 29 0.87 -13.80 -3.73
CA LEU A 29 -0.32 -14.42 -4.26
C LEU A 29 -0.83 -15.56 -3.37
N ARG A 30 0.06 -16.39 -2.86
CA ARG A 30 -0.28 -17.61 -2.12
C ARG A 30 -0.18 -17.49 -0.61
N GLY A 31 0.55 -16.48 -0.13
CA GLY A 31 0.81 -16.31 1.29
C GLY A 31 -0.44 -16.22 2.15
N PRO A 32 -1.42 -15.37 1.81
CA PRO A 32 -2.60 -15.20 2.66
C PRO A 32 -3.36 -16.49 2.92
N SER A 33 -3.44 -17.39 1.95
CA SER A 33 -4.09 -18.70 2.14
C SER A 33 -3.27 -19.62 3.03
N ARG A 34 -2.01 -19.29 3.27
CA ARG A 34 -1.08 -20.05 4.12
C ARG A 34 -0.72 -19.33 5.41
N ARG A 35 -1.53 -18.32 5.76
CA ARG A 35 -1.34 -17.51 6.98
C ARG A 35 -0.06 -16.69 6.96
N ILE A 36 0.37 -16.25 5.79
CA ILE A 36 1.47 -15.31 5.62
C ILE A 36 0.84 -14.01 5.14
N TRP A 37 0.93 -12.96 5.97
CA TRP A 37 0.28 -11.69 5.71
C TRP A 37 1.32 -10.62 5.34
N PRO A 38 1.38 -10.20 4.08
CA PRO A 38 2.31 -9.16 3.67
C PRO A 38 1.76 -7.77 3.95
N PHE A 39 2.65 -6.92 4.46
CA PHE A 39 2.40 -5.49 4.64
C PHE A 39 3.52 -4.74 3.97
N ILE A 40 3.19 -3.78 3.12
CA ILE A 40 4.19 -2.97 2.47
C ILE A 40 3.93 -1.49 2.68
N THR A 41 4.99 -0.71 2.63
CA THR A 41 4.89 0.73 2.58
C THR A 41 5.35 1.20 1.20
N LEU A 42 4.84 2.34 0.76
CA LEU A 42 5.16 2.90 -0.53
C LEU A 42 4.97 4.40 -0.52
N ASN A 43 5.93 5.13 -1.07
CA ASN A 43 5.76 6.54 -1.33
C ASN A 43 4.88 6.70 -2.57
N THR A 44 3.85 7.53 -2.49
CA THR A 44 2.89 7.72 -3.59
C THR A 44 3.55 8.17 -4.90
N LYS A 45 4.67 8.89 -4.82
CA LYS A 45 5.41 9.32 -6.01
C LYS A 45 5.86 8.16 -6.87
N ASN A 46 6.09 7.01 -6.27
CA ASN A 46 6.59 5.82 -6.94
C ASN A 46 5.51 4.81 -7.28
N ALA A 47 4.25 5.13 -6.98
CA ALA A 47 3.15 4.20 -7.16
C ALA A 47 2.97 3.75 -8.61
N VAL A 48 3.19 4.65 -9.56
CA VAL A 48 3.06 4.32 -10.99
C VAL A 48 4.06 3.25 -11.41
N GLU A 49 5.29 3.32 -10.89
CA GLU A 49 6.35 2.37 -11.22
C GLU A 49 6.05 0.98 -10.67
N HIS A 50 5.25 0.88 -9.62
CA HIS A 50 4.97 -0.36 -8.93
C HIS A 50 3.51 -0.82 -9.09
N LYS A 51 2.84 -0.32 -10.11
CA LYS A 51 1.42 -0.60 -10.33
C LYS A 51 1.09 -2.09 -10.33
N GLU A 52 1.93 -2.90 -10.95
CA GLU A 52 1.72 -4.34 -11.01
C GLU A 52 1.75 -5.00 -9.63
N TRP A 53 2.62 -4.50 -8.75
CA TRP A 53 2.72 -5.02 -7.39
C TRP A 53 1.54 -4.61 -6.53
N LEU A 54 0.97 -3.44 -6.78
CA LEU A 54 -0.15 -2.93 -6.00
C LEU A 54 -1.40 -3.80 -6.14
N GLU A 55 -1.54 -4.50 -7.24
CA GLU A 55 -2.69 -5.37 -7.47
C GLU A 55 -2.79 -6.54 -6.49
N PHE A 56 -1.69 -6.91 -5.85
CA PHE A 56 -1.71 -7.95 -4.82
C PHE A 56 -2.33 -7.49 -3.51
N PHE A 57 -2.54 -6.20 -3.33
CA PHE A 57 -2.99 -5.61 -2.07
C PHE A 57 -4.38 -5.01 -2.23
N ARG A 58 -5.37 -5.66 -1.65
CA ARG A 58 -6.77 -5.22 -1.72
C ARG A 58 -7.10 -4.17 -0.68
N THR A 59 -6.54 -4.33 0.52
CA THR A 59 -6.72 -3.35 1.58
C THR A 59 -5.57 -2.37 1.52
N ARG A 60 -5.90 -1.09 1.38
CA ARG A 60 -4.91 -0.03 1.22
C ARG A 60 -5.20 1.10 2.18
N LEU A 61 -4.15 1.58 2.85
CA LEU A 61 -4.23 2.73 3.73
C LEU A 61 -3.52 3.91 3.07
N PHE A 62 -4.19 5.05 3.04
CA PHE A 62 -3.68 6.24 2.38
C PHE A 62 -3.54 7.39 3.36
N GLY A 63 -2.42 8.11 3.28
CA GLY A 63 -2.28 9.42 3.88
C GLY A 63 -2.58 10.51 2.87
N PHE A 64 -2.31 11.75 3.26
CA PHE A 64 -2.46 12.92 2.40
C PHE A 64 -1.65 12.75 1.11
N THR A 65 -2.29 13.02 -0.03
CA THR A 65 -1.66 12.98 -1.34
C THR A 65 -2.14 14.17 -2.14
N GLU A 66 -1.21 15.04 -2.50
CA GLU A 66 -1.53 16.28 -3.19
C GLU A 66 -1.84 16.07 -4.67
N ASN A 67 -1.10 15.15 -5.31
CA ASN A 67 -1.23 14.92 -6.75
C ASN A 67 -2.48 14.08 -7.06
N PRO A 68 -3.46 14.63 -7.81
CA PRO A 68 -4.69 13.90 -8.13
C PRO A 68 -4.47 12.62 -8.92
N GLU A 69 -3.49 12.60 -9.83
CA GLU A 69 -3.22 11.39 -10.63
C GLU A 69 -2.76 10.23 -9.76
N GLU A 70 -1.87 10.51 -8.82
CA GLU A 70 -1.42 9.51 -7.86
C GLU A 70 -2.57 9.01 -7.00
N ALA A 71 -3.42 9.93 -6.54
CA ALA A 71 -4.57 9.57 -5.72
C ALA A 71 -5.55 8.68 -6.47
N TYR A 72 -5.87 9.01 -7.71
CA TYR A 72 -6.76 8.19 -8.52
C TYR A 72 -6.17 6.82 -8.82
N LEU A 73 -4.87 6.74 -9.06
CA LEU A 73 -4.19 5.47 -9.28
C LEU A 73 -4.33 4.55 -8.07
N LEU A 74 -4.16 5.11 -6.88
CA LEU A 74 -4.18 4.34 -5.64
C LEU A 74 -5.58 3.98 -5.18
N THR A 75 -6.51 4.93 -5.25
CA THR A 75 -7.88 4.73 -4.74
C THR A 75 -8.84 4.19 -5.79
N GLY A 76 -8.53 4.44 -7.05
CA GLY A 76 -9.40 4.09 -8.17
C GLY A 76 -10.42 5.15 -8.54
N HIS A 77 -10.73 6.11 -7.66
CA HIS A 77 -11.80 7.06 -7.95
C HIS A 77 -11.86 8.30 -7.06
N SER A 78 -10.96 8.46 -6.12
CA SER A 78 -11.05 9.57 -5.15
C SER A 78 -9.75 10.34 -5.02
N THR A 79 -9.85 11.60 -4.58
CA THR A 79 -8.70 12.41 -4.24
C THR A 79 -8.37 12.25 -2.76
N LEU A 80 -7.13 12.54 -2.40
CA LEU A 80 -6.65 12.42 -1.02
C LEU A 80 -6.13 13.76 -0.47
N ASP A 81 -6.30 14.84 -1.23
CA ASP A 81 -5.84 16.16 -0.85
C ASP A 81 -6.67 16.81 0.27
N HIS A 82 -7.86 16.28 0.52
CA HIS A 82 -8.74 16.74 1.59
C HIS A 82 -8.34 16.19 2.97
N LEU A 83 -7.42 15.23 3.02
CA LEU A 83 -6.96 14.65 4.28
C LEU A 83 -5.96 15.59 4.96
N GLN A 84 -6.03 15.68 6.27
CA GLN A 84 -5.02 16.41 7.02
C GLN A 84 -3.77 15.56 7.18
N ALA A 85 -2.64 16.06 6.66
CA ALA A 85 -1.40 15.32 6.70
C ALA A 85 -1.00 14.95 8.13
N GLY A 86 -0.62 13.70 8.34
CA GLY A 86 -0.12 13.19 9.61
C GLY A 86 -1.18 12.72 10.60
N THR A 87 -2.46 13.10 10.42
CA THR A 87 -3.52 12.72 11.36
C THR A 87 -4.73 12.08 10.70
N GLU A 88 -5.06 12.48 9.48
CA GLU A 88 -6.20 11.91 8.76
C GLU A 88 -5.73 10.94 7.69
N PHE A 89 -6.41 9.81 7.61
CA PHE A 89 -6.08 8.72 6.69
C PHE A 89 -7.35 8.18 6.07
N ALA A 90 -7.20 7.47 4.97
CA ALA A 90 -8.30 6.76 4.36
C ALA A 90 -7.91 5.31 4.15
N MET A 91 -8.87 4.41 4.24
CA MET A 91 -8.69 3.00 3.98
C MET A 91 -9.62 2.57 2.85
N ARG A 92 -9.07 1.89 1.86
CA ARG A 92 -9.85 1.29 0.79
C ARG A 92 -9.93 -0.22 1.01
N GLU A 93 -11.16 -0.71 1.06
CA GLU A 93 -11.41 -2.13 1.13
C GLU A 93 -12.72 -2.44 0.42
N SER A 94 -12.73 -3.46 -0.43
CA SER A 94 -13.91 -3.92 -1.16
C SER A 94 -14.63 -2.81 -1.91
N GLY A 95 -13.86 -1.91 -2.52
CA GLY A 95 -14.41 -0.80 -3.32
C GLY A 95 -14.92 0.38 -2.51
N LYS A 96 -14.83 0.33 -1.19
CA LYS A 96 -15.25 1.43 -0.32
C LYS A 96 -14.04 2.16 0.23
N LEU A 97 -14.17 3.47 0.38
CA LEU A 97 -13.14 4.32 0.96
C LEU A 97 -13.68 4.89 2.27
N LEU A 98 -13.00 4.57 3.36
CA LEU A 98 -13.35 5.03 4.70
C LEU A 98 -12.28 5.98 5.21
N ARG A 99 -12.70 7.12 5.76
CA ARG A 99 -11.78 8.02 6.42
C ARG A 99 -11.66 7.65 7.89
N PHE A 100 -10.46 7.81 8.42
CA PHE A 100 -10.24 7.65 9.85
C PHE A 100 -9.17 8.61 10.33
N TRP A 101 -9.10 8.78 11.62
CA TRP A 101 -8.21 9.73 12.26
C TRP A 101 -7.36 9.01 13.29
N LEU A 102 -6.09 9.36 13.31
CA LEU A 102 -5.17 8.88 14.34
C LEU A 102 -4.59 10.07 15.09
N PRO A 103 -4.64 10.04 16.42
CA PRO A 103 -4.03 11.12 17.20
C PRO A 103 -2.52 11.11 17.03
N SER A 104 -1.93 12.30 17.02
CA SER A 104 -0.48 12.42 17.00
C SER A 104 0.09 12.04 18.36
N ILE A 105 1.10 11.19 18.36
CA ILE A 105 1.84 10.81 19.57
C ILE A 105 3.05 11.71 19.79
N TYR A 106 3.35 12.59 18.83
CA TYR A 106 4.45 13.55 18.94
C TYR A 106 3.91 14.91 19.35
N LYS A 107 4.65 15.56 20.22
CA LYS A 107 4.29 16.90 20.68
C LYS A 107 5.19 17.94 20.02
#